data_74307ea5ad339e89fc5891f3e06d925b
#
_entry.id   74307ea5ad339e89fc5891f3e06d925b
#
_cell.length_a   1.000
_cell.length_b   1.000
_cell.length_c   1.000
_cell.angle_alpha   90.00
_cell.angle_beta   90.00
_cell.angle_gamma   90.00
#
_symmetry.space_group_name_H-M   'P 1'
#
loop_
_entity.id
_entity.type
_entity.pdbx_description
1 polymer ?
#
loop_
_entity_poly.entity_id
_entity_poly.type
_entity_poly.pdbx_seq_one_letter_code
_entity_poly.pdbx_strand_id
1 'polypeptide(L)'
;MRTITHIVLHCTAGGAQQKTSDIISYWKNKLGWNKYGYHWLISEDGSAEHLTPDSEVCNGVKGYNANAIHICYKGGWDGTDTRTDEQKKKMLELVTNYKTRFPQAKIVGHRDLSPDLNH
;
A
#
# COMPACT_ATOMS: atom_id res chain seq x y z
N MET A 1 -18.07 -2.36 10.42
CA MET A 1 -16.71 -1.87 10.06
C MET A 1 -15.69 -2.97 10.35
N ARG A 2 -14.68 -3.09 9.50
CA ARG A 2 -13.62 -4.08 9.75
C ARG A 2 -12.79 -3.70 10.98
N THR A 3 -12.31 -4.70 11.69
CA THR A 3 -11.31 -4.51 12.75
C THR A 3 -9.95 -4.36 12.08
N ILE A 4 -9.27 -3.25 12.29
CA ILE A 4 -7.96 -2.99 11.68
C ILE A 4 -6.87 -3.19 12.73
N THR A 5 -6.03 -4.20 12.51
CA THR A 5 -4.92 -4.53 13.40
C THR A 5 -3.57 -4.12 12.84
N HIS A 6 -3.50 -3.86 11.53
CA HIS A 6 -2.25 -3.50 10.85
C HIS A 6 -2.47 -2.42 9.82
N ILE A 7 -1.55 -1.46 9.79
CA ILE A 7 -1.41 -0.50 8.71
C ILE A 7 -0.13 -0.91 7.98
N VAL A 8 -0.26 -1.42 6.76
CA VAL A 8 0.86 -2.04 6.03
C VAL A 8 1.37 -1.08 4.96
N LEU A 9 2.66 -0.79 5.00
CA LEU A 9 3.32 0.09 4.05
C LEU A 9 3.99 -0.74 2.96
N HIS A 10 3.78 -0.35 1.72
CA HIS A 10 4.30 -1.05 0.54
C HIS A 10 5.01 -0.11 -0.41
N CYS A 11 5.80 -0.68 -1.32
CA CYS A 11 6.22 -0.02 -2.54
C CYS A 11 5.77 -0.88 -3.72
N THR A 12 5.68 -0.28 -4.91
CA THR A 12 5.32 -1.03 -6.11
C THR A 12 6.47 -1.92 -6.59
N ALA A 13 7.68 -1.69 -6.07
CA ALA A 13 8.92 -2.34 -6.50
C ALA A 13 9.25 -2.08 -7.99
N GLY A 14 8.68 -1.02 -8.54
CA GLY A 14 8.91 -0.60 -9.93
C GLY A 14 9.36 0.85 -9.98
N GLY A 15 9.34 1.44 -11.18
CA GLY A 15 9.71 2.83 -11.37
C GLY A 15 8.71 3.79 -10.72
N ALA A 16 9.18 4.93 -10.24
CA ALA A 16 8.33 5.93 -9.60
C ALA A 16 7.31 6.56 -10.56
N GLN A 17 7.52 6.40 -11.85
CA GLN A 17 6.68 7.01 -12.89
C GLN A 17 5.63 6.05 -13.46
N GLN A 18 5.47 4.87 -12.87
CA GLN A 18 4.45 3.92 -13.31
C GLN A 18 3.07 4.55 -13.27
N LYS A 19 2.25 4.24 -14.27
CA LYS A 19 0.86 4.69 -14.30
C LYS A 19 0.01 3.78 -13.44
N THR A 20 -0.93 4.35 -12.70
CA THR A 20 -1.88 3.58 -11.89
C THR A 20 -2.65 2.59 -12.75
N SER A 21 -3.06 2.98 -13.96
CA SER A 21 -3.79 2.10 -14.88
C SER A 21 -2.98 0.85 -15.25
N ASP A 22 -1.66 0.97 -15.40
CA ASP A 22 -0.80 -0.17 -15.71
C ASP A 22 -0.67 -1.12 -14.52
N ILE A 23 -0.63 -0.57 -13.32
CA ILE A 23 -0.58 -1.36 -12.09
C ILE A 23 -1.87 -2.16 -11.92
N ILE A 24 -3.02 -1.51 -12.11
CA ILE A 24 -4.33 -2.18 -12.04
C ILE A 24 -4.44 -3.25 -13.12
N SER A 25 -4.00 -2.95 -14.33
CA SER A 25 -4.02 -3.91 -15.43
C SER A 25 -3.18 -5.15 -15.13
N TYR A 26 -2.02 -4.96 -14.48
CA TYR A 26 -1.17 -6.06 -14.05
C TYR A 26 -1.91 -6.99 -13.07
N TRP A 27 -2.59 -6.42 -12.08
CA TRP A 27 -3.35 -7.22 -11.12
C TRP A 27 -4.43 -8.04 -11.81
N LYS A 28 -5.18 -7.44 -12.73
CA LYS A 28 -6.28 -8.11 -13.42
C LYS A 28 -5.80 -9.14 -14.43
N ASN A 29 -4.85 -8.77 -15.28
CA ASN A 29 -4.49 -9.55 -16.46
C ASN A 29 -3.35 -10.54 -16.22
N LYS A 30 -2.43 -10.23 -15.32
CA LYS A 30 -1.29 -11.11 -15.02
C LYS A 30 -1.54 -11.96 -13.79
N LEU A 31 -2.13 -11.38 -12.75
CA LEU A 31 -2.36 -12.08 -11.49
C LEU A 31 -3.78 -12.62 -11.36
N GLY A 32 -4.70 -12.20 -12.22
CA GLY A 32 -6.08 -12.66 -12.20
C GLY A 32 -6.87 -12.24 -10.96
N TRP A 33 -6.47 -11.14 -10.35
CA TRP A 33 -7.12 -10.68 -9.11
C TRP A 33 -8.46 -10.02 -9.37
N ASN A 34 -9.43 -10.28 -8.48
CA ASN A 34 -10.73 -9.62 -8.47
C ASN A 34 -10.70 -8.32 -7.68
N LYS A 35 -9.68 -8.13 -6.85
CA LYS A 35 -9.54 -7.00 -5.94
C LYS A 35 -8.22 -6.30 -6.20
N TYR A 36 -8.16 -5.02 -5.86
CA TYR A 36 -6.91 -4.26 -5.95
C TYR A 36 -5.95 -4.68 -4.82
N GLY A 37 -4.67 -4.44 -5.03
CA GLY A 37 -3.64 -4.77 -4.05
C GLY A 37 -3.55 -3.80 -2.89
N TYR A 38 -3.97 -2.54 -3.08
CA TYR A 38 -3.79 -1.47 -2.10
C TYR A 38 -5.05 -0.64 -1.92
N HIS A 39 -5.19 -0.05 -0.72
CA HIS A 39 -6.22 0.95 -0.45
C HIS A 39 -5.81 2.31 -1.02
N TRP A 40 -4.52 2.65 -0.87
CA TRP A 40 -3.96 3.92 -1.34
C TRP A 40 -2.71 3.68 -2.17
N LEU A 41 -2.54 4.50 -3.21
CA LEU A 41 -1.36 4.49 -4.06
C LEU A 41 -0.86 5.94 -4.19
N ILE A 42 0.39 6.17 -3.79
CA ILE A 42 0.99 7.51 -3.75
C ILE A 42 1.97 7.67 -4.91
N SER A 43 1.69 8.66 -5.76
CA SER A 43 2.54 8.99 -6.90
C SER A 43 3.75 9.83 -6.47
N GLU A 44 4.71 9.97 -7.37
CA GLU A 44 5.99 10.64 -7.12
C GLU A 44 5.83 12.06 -6.59
N ASP A 45 4.82 12.80 -7.07
CA ASP A 45 4.53 14.17 -6.64
C ASP A 45 3.77 14.27 -5.32
N GLY A 46 3.50 13.14 -4.67
CA GLY A 46 2.75 13.10 -3.42
C GLY A 46 1.25 12.99 -3.60
N SER A 47 0.74 13.02 -4.82
CA SER A 47 -0.70 12.82 -5.03
C SER A 47 -1.06 11.37 -4.69
N ALA A 48 -2.19 11.17 -4.03
CA ALA A 48 -2.62 9.86 -3.58
C ALA A 48 -3.98 9.51 -4.17
N GLU A 49 -4.09 8.29 -4.66
CA GLU A 49 -5.34 7.75 -5.19
C GLU A 49 -5.89 6.72 -4.21
N HIS A 50 -7.16 6.90 -3.82
CA HIS A 50 -7.85 5.95 -2.95
C HIS A 50 -8.51 4.89 -3.84
N LEU A 51 -7.82 3.78 -4.03
CA LEU A 51 -8.23 2.74 -4.97
C LEU A 51 -9.32 1.82 -4.43
N THR A 52 -9.33 1.61 -3.13
CA THR A 52 -10.28 0.69 -2.47
C THR A 52 -10.81 1.37 -1.22
N PRO A 53 -12.15 1.34 -0.99
CA PRO A 53 -12.72 1.87 0.25
C PRO A 53 -12.17 1.15 1.48
N ASP A 54 -12.07 1.87 2.60
CA ASP A 54 -11.51 1.32 3.84
C ASP A 54 -12.30 0.13 4.38
N SER A 55 -13.58 0.05 4.04
CA SER A 55 -14.46 -1.06 4.46
C SER A 55 -14.20 -2.36 3.69
N GLU A 56 -13.42 -2.31 2.62
CA GLU A 56 -13.17 -3.47 1.77
C GLU A 56 -11.76 -4.01 1.94
N VAL A 57 -11.62 -5.32 1.74
CA VAL A 57 -10.34 -6.04 1.85
C VAL A 57 -9.56 -5.91 0.55
N CYS A 58 -8.25 -5.68 0.64
CA CYS A 58 -7.33 -5.66 -0.51
C CYS A 58 -6.43 -6.90 -0.50
N ASN A 59 -5.81 -7.21 -1.64
CA ASN A 59 -4.87 -8.33 -1.79
C ASN A 59 -3.41 -7.88 -1.55
N GLY A 60 -3.17 -7.19 -0.43
CA GLY A 60 -1.83 -6.64 -0.14
C GLY A 60 -0.85 -7.65 0.45
N VAL A 61 -1.26 -8.41 1.46
CA VAL A 61 -0.42 -9.43 2.12
C VAL A 61 -1.28 -10.64 2.47
N LYS A 62 -0.95 -11.78 1.88
CA LYS A 62 -1.68 -13.02 2.15
C LYS A 62 -1.67 -13.34 3.66
N GLY A 63 -2.83 -13.63 4.19
CA GLY A 63 -3.01 -13.99 5.61
C GLY A 63 -3.30 -12.82 6.53
N TYR A 64 -3.10 -11.58 6.08
CA TYR A 64 -3.29 -10.38 6.91
C TYR A 64 -4.35 -9.43 6.35
N ASN A 65 -4.85 -9.69 5.14
CA ASN A 65 -5.70 -8.74 4.42
C ASN A 65 -7.01 -8.40 5.13
N ALA A 66 -7.60 -9.37 5.82
CA ALA A 66 -8.90 -9.17 6.49
C ALA A 66 -8.88 -8.04 7.53
N ASN A 67 -7.73 -7.76 8.12
CA ASN A 67 -7.58 -6.81 9.23
C ASN A 67 -6.55 -5.71 8.93
N ALA A 68 -6.30 -5.42 7.66
CA ALA A 68 -5.26 -4.48 7.28
C ALA A 68 -5.74 -3.35 6.37
N ILE A 69 -5.07 -2.20 6.49
CA ILE A 69 -5.12 -1.11 5.53
C ILE A 69 -3.76 -1.10 4.83
N HIS A 70 -3.77 -1.08 3.50
CA HIS A 70 -2.57 -1.11 2.68
C HIS A 70 -2.32 0.23 2.01
N ILE A 71 -1.16 0.82 2.30
CA ILE A 71 -0.73 2.10 1.72
C ILE A 71 0.56 1.84 0.94
N CYS A 72 0.57 2.20 -0.34
CA CYS A 72 1.70 1.93 -1.22
C CYS A 72 2.20 3.21 -1.88
N TYR A 73 3.51 3.32 -2.08
CA TYR A 73 4.08 4.37 -2.91
C TYR A 73 4.65 3.77 -4.20
N LYS A 74 4.61 4.55 -5.28
CA LYS A 74 5.23 4.16 -6.56
C LYS A 74 6.73 4.32 -6.46
N GLY A 75 7.46 3.24 -6.59
CA GLY A 75 8.91 3.23 -6.48
C GLY A 75 9.43 2.00 -5.78
N GLY A 76 10.61 2.11 -5.18
CA GLY A 76 11.22 0.98 -4.48
C GLY A 76 11.87 -0.05 -5.42
N TRP A 77 12.11 0.34 -6.67
CA TRP A 77 12.83 -0.52 -7.59
C TRP A 77 14.24 -0.79 -7.02
N ASP A 78 14.79 -1.94 -7.27
CA ASP A 78 16.10 -2.34 -6.75
C ASP A 78 16.12 -2.54 -5.21
N GLY A 79 14.95 -2.70 -4.58
CA GLY A 79 14.88 -2.98 -3.15
C GLY A 79 15.27 -1.84 -2.22
N THR A 80 15.43 -0.61 -2.74
CA THR A 80 15.81 0.55 -1.94
C THR A 80 14.60 1.47 -1.69
N ASP A 81 14.70 2.31 -0.67
CA ASP A 81 13.69 3.33 -0.40
C ASP A 81 13.90 4.50 -1.36
N THR A 82 13.05 4.59 -2.38
CA THR A 82 13.13 5.66 -3.38
C THR A 82 12.06 6.74 -3.19
N ARG A 83 11.41 6.79 -2.00
CA ARG A 83 10.36 7.77 -1.75
C ARG A 83 10.88 9.19 -1.92
N THR A 84 10.10 10.02 -2.62
CA THR A 84 10.34 11.47 -2.66
C THR A 84 9.90 12.07 -1.34
N ASP A 85 10.30 13.32 -1.08
CA ASP A 85 9.86 14.02 0.13
C ASP A 85 8.34 14.19 0.14
N GLU A 86 7.74 14.41 -1.02
CA GLU A 86 6.29 14.52 -1.19
C GLU A 86 5.59 13.20 -0.86
N GLN A 87 6.17 12.08 -1.27
CA GLN A 87 5.62 10.76 -0.95
C GLN A 87 5.72 10.47 0.55
N LYS A 88 6.83 10.81 1.18
CA LYS A 88 7.02 10.63 2.63
C LYS A 88 6.00 11.44 3.41
N LYS A 89 5.78 12.69 3.00
CA LYS A 89 4.83 13.59 3.65
C LYS A 89 3.40 13.06 3.54
N LYS A 90 3.00 12.62 2.35
CA LYS A 90 1.66 12.07 2.13
C LYS A 90 1.47 10.76 2.90
N MET A 91 2.47 9.90 2.89
CA MET A 91 2.41 8.63 3.62
C MET A 91 2.25 8.87 5.12
N LEU A 92 3.00 9.81 5.68
CA LEU A 92 2.88 10.19 7.09
C LEU A 92 1.48 10.72 7.41
N GLU A 93 0.92 11.55 6.53
CA GLU A 93 -0.42 12.10 6.68
C GLU A 93 -1.47 10.98 6.74
N LEU A 94 -1.39 10.03 5.80
CA LEU A 94 -2.33 8.89 5.77
C LEU A 94 -2.17 7.98 6.98
N VAL A 95 -0.94 7.66 7.35
CA VAL A 95 -0.65 6.81 8.52
C VAL A 95 -1.18 7.45 9.79
N THR A 96 -0.96 8.76 9.95
CA THR A 96 -1.43 9.50 11.13
C THR A 96 -2.95 9.46 11.22
N ASN A 97 -3.64 9.65 10.09
CA ASN A 97 -5.09 9.58 10.05
C ASN A 97 -5.61 8.21 10.48
N TYR A 98 -5.05 7.13 9.91
CA TYR A 98 -5.47 5.78 10.26
C TYR A 98 -5.11 5.43 11.71
N LYS A 99 -3.96 5.86 12.18
CA LYS A 99 -3.54 5.59 13.56
C LYS A 99 -4.45 6.27 14.57
N THR A 100 -4.96 7.45 14.24
CA THR A 100 -5.95 8.17 15.06
C THR A 100 -7.26 7.39 15.12
N ARG A 101 -7.68 6.81 13.99
CA ARG A 101 -8.92 6.03 13.93
C ARG A 101 -8.77 4.62 14.51
N PHE A 102 -7.59 4.03 14.40
CA PHE A 102 -7.30 2.67 14.85
C PHE A 102 -6.02 2.67 15.72
N PRO A 103 -6.10 3.23 16.95
CA PRO A 103 -4.90 3.44 17.76
C PRO A 103 -4.17 2.14 18.16
N GLN A 104 -4.85 1.00 18.10
CA GLN A 104 -4.25 -0.29 18.42
C GLN A 104 -3.55 -0.94 17.22
N ALA A 105 -3.72 -0.39 16.02
CA ALA A 105 -3.13 -0.95 14.81
C ALA A 105 -1.61 -0.77 14.82
N LYS A 106 -0.89 -1.81 14.38
CA LYS A 106 0.56 -1.75 14.22
C LYS A 106 0.90 -1.25 12.84
N ILE A 107 1.91 -0.38 12.76
CA ILE A 107 2.43 0.11 11.48
C ILE A 107 3.60 -0.80 11.11
N VAL A 108 3.49 -1.49 9.98
CA VAL A 108 4.49 -2.47 9.54
C VAL A 108 4.77 -2.32 8.05
N GLY A 109 5.94 -2.78 7.59
CA GLY A 109 6.23 -2.92 6.17
C GLY A 109 5.78 -4.30 5.69
N HIS A 110 5.56 -4.45 4.39
CA HIS A 110 5.16 -5.72 3.79
C HIS A 110 6.13 -6.85 4.19
N ARG A 111 7.44 -6.60 4.11
CA ARG A 111 8.46 -7.61 4.42
C ARG A 111 8.46 -8.04 5.89
N ASP A 112 7.90 -7.25 6.80
CA ASP A 112 7.80 -7.61 8.21
C ASP A 112 6.79 -8.74 8.42
N LEU A 113 5.81 -8.84 7.52
CA LEU A 113 4.78 -9.88 7.54
C LEU A 113 5.08 -11.03 6.59
N SER A 114 5.90 -10.79 5.58
CA SER A 114 6.31 -11.75 4.56
C SER A 114 7.80 -11.60 4.31
N PRO A 115 8.68 -12.16 5.17
CA PRO A 115 10.13 -11.91 5.12
C PRO A 115 10.82 -12.31 3.82
N ASP A 116 10.19 -13.18 3.03
CA ASP A 116 10.75 -13.62 1.75
C ASP A 116 10.60 -12.58 0.64
N LEU A 117 9.88 -11.48 0.90
CA LEU A 117 9.65 -10.42 -0.07
C LEU A 117 10.47 -9.19 0.27
N ASN A 118 10.87 -8.44 -0.76
CA ASN A 118 11.72 -7.26 -0.63
C ASN A 118 10.93 -5.95 -0.58
N HIS A 119 9.61 -6.02 -0.50
CA HIS A 119 8.79 -4.80 -0.59
C HIS A 119 7.53 -4.85 0.24
#